data_b20df8e820f738fffca4103eeace3fe1
#
_entry.id   b20df8e820f738fffca4103eeace3fe1
#
_cell.length_a   1.000
_cell.length_b   1.000
_cell.length_c   1.000
_cell.angle_alpha   90.00
_cell.angle_beta   90.00
_cell.angle_gamma   90.00
#
_symmetry.space_group_name_H-M   'P 1'
#
loop_
_entity.id
_entity.type
_entity.pdbx_description
1 polymer ?
#
loop_
_entity_poly.entity_id
_entity_poly.type
_entity_poly.pdbx_seq_one_letter_code
_entity_poly.pdbx_strand_id
1 'polypeptide(L)'
;MRPNIITRICASSRRPHANISSRTFLTAAAAVALSIVSAEAQTAPPMKNATGFVYTADEGGNTISTINLATGQVVIVPATLSPHNVLVSADGARLLAVGDAPMAAGAQGHGAPGLGMKTPGQLLVFSTASMASGPTASIILGDHPAHVVVESNGGRAFVTLSGENVVAVIDLARNEVVRKIPTGRFPHGLRISPDGRSVYVANVEDGSVSVIDTTTLSEVAKIPVGKGPVQVGFTPDGAKVYVSLRDENKVAVIDTKTKVVLARIDVGRNPIQVHATRDGRFVYTANQGTEAEPSDTVSVIATATGKVVATIQTGAGAHGIATSTDGRFVFVTNIVAGTVSAIDAKTRTVVATFTVGRGPNGITYKP
;
A
#
# COMPACT_ATOMS: atom_id res chain seq x y z
N MET A 1 20.96 23.53 62.35
CA MET A 1 20.20 24.29 63.34
C MET A 1 18.73 24.16 63.03
N ARG A 2 18.01 23.47 63.85
CA ARG A 2 16.55 23.55 64.06
C ARG A 2 16.29 24.77 64.97
N PRO A 3 15.07 25.22 65.41
CA PRO A 3 13.67 24.76 65.13
C PRO A 3 12.68 25.94 64.91
N ASN A 4 11.37 25.78 64.69
CA ASN A 4 10.20 25.67 65.59
C ASN A 4 8.92 25.91 64.79
N ILE A 5 7.92 25.07 64.78
CA ILE A 5 6.80 24.73 65.70
C ILE A 5 5.97 25.96 66.14
N ILE A 6 4.64 25.89 65.92
CA ILE A 6 3.47 26.17 66.81
C ILE A 6 2.21 26.22 65.91
N THR A 7 1.29 25.29 65.95
CA THR A 7 0.28 24.82 66.90
C THR A 7 -1.11 25.52 66.76
N ARG A 8 -2.13 24.69 66.43
CA ARG A 8 -3.54 24.60 66.88
C ARG A 8 -4.44 25.85 66.79
N ILE A 9 -5.67 25.61 66.27
CA ILE A 9 -6.89 25.45 67.23
C ILE A 9 -8.05 24.86 66.39
N CYS A 10 -8.76 23.88 67.05
CA CYS A 10 -10.05 23.31 66.70
C CYS A 10 -11.21 24.28 66.87
N ALA A 11 -12.28 24.14 66.14
CA ALA A 11 -13.64 24.39 66.57
C ALA A 11 -14.65 23.53 65.82
N SER A 12 -15.40 22.77 66.53
CA SER A 12 -16.53 21.93 66.21
C SER A 12 -17.77 22.76 65.85
N SER A 13 -18.66 22.34 64.96
CA SER A 13 -20.09 22.24 65.29
C SER A 13 -20.96 21.74 64.13
N ARG A 14 -21.67 20.66 64.46
CA ARG A 14 -23.09 20.34 64.16
C ARG A 14 -23.54 20.13 62.72
N ARG A 15 -23.96 18.89 62.47
CA ARG A 15 -24.87 18.45 61.40
C ARG A 15 -26.29 19.00 61.61
N PRO A 16 -27.07 19.16 60.53
CA PRO A 16 -28.43 18.64 60.58
C PRO A 16 -28.69 17.63 59.44
N HIS A 17 -29.56 16.69 59.77
CA HIS A 17 -30.17 15.72 58.88
C HIS A 17 -31.04 16.43 57.79
N ALA A 18 -30.97 15.96 56.56
CA ALA A 18 -32.01 16.20 55.58
C ALA A 18 -32.14 15.05 54.59
N ASN A 19 -33.25 14.42 54.66
CA ASN A 19 -34.09 13.68 53.69
C ASN A 19 -33.47 13.09 52.43
N ILE A 20 -33.60 11.77 52.36
CA ILE A 20 -33.52 10.95 51.17
C ILE A 20 -34.75 11.21 50.32
N SER A 21 -34.59 11.89 49.19
CA SER A 21 -35.55 11.87 48.10
C SER A 21 -35.01 10.95 46.97
N SER A 22 -35.77 9.90 46.71
CA SER A 22 -35.61 8.96 45.63
C SER A 22 -35.53 9.71 44.27
N ARG A 23 -34.38 9.75 43.65
CA ARG A 23 -34.22 10.17 42.25
C ARG A 23 -34.10 8.92 41.38
N THR A 24 -35.13 8.73 40.58
CA THR A 24 -35.22 7.80 39.48
C THR A 24 -34.04 8.03 38.51
N PHE A 25 -33.17 7.03 38.37
CA PHE A 25 -32.15 7.05 37.34
C PHE A 25 -32.82 6.74 36.01
N LEU A 26 -32.99 7.75 35.14
CA LEU A 26 -33.23 7.57 33.72
C LEU A 26 -31.90 7.15 33.09
N THR A 27 -31.79 5.91 32.69
CA THR A 27 -30.71 5.42 31.81
C THR A 27 -30.99 5.98 30.39
N ALA A 28 -30.27 7.00 30.00
CA ALA A 28 -30.21 7.44 28.63
C ALA A 28 -29.38 6.42 27.83
N ALA A 29 -30.05 5.56 27.07
CA ALA A 29 -29.41 4.75 26.04
C ALA A 29 -28.96 5.69 24.92
N ALA A 30 -27.66 5.94 24.85
CA ALA A 30 -27.04 6.64 23.70
C ALA A 30 -27.12 5.70 22.49
N ALA A 31 -28.09 5.93 21.61
CA ALA A 31 -28.13 5.34 20.29
C ALA A 31 -26.93 5.91 19.50
N VAL A 32 -25.90 5.09 19.27
CA VAL A 32 -24.86 5.39 18.28
C VAL A 32 -25.52 5.31 16.91
N ALA A 33 -25.87 6.46 16.36
CA ALA A 33 -26.28 6.56 14.97
C ALA A 33 -25.08 6.20 14.11
N LEU A 34 -25.10 5.01 13.54
CA LEU A 34 -24.19 4.59 12.47
C LEU A 34 -24.57 5.45 11.25
N SER A 35 -23.85 6.56 11.05
CA SER A 35 -23.97 7.35 9.82
C SER A 35 -23.47 6.46 8.68
N ILE A 36 -24.41 5.92 7.89
CA ILE A 36 -24.14 5.31 6.60
C ILE A 36 -23.64 6.46 5.73
N VAL A 37 -22.31 6.59 5.60
CA VAL A 37 -21.71 7.46 4.59
C VAL A 37 -22.08 6.83 3.25
N SER A 38 -23.05 7.42 2.56
CA SER A 38 -23.40 7.04 1.19
C SER A 38 -22.15 7.20 0.33
N ALA A 39 -21.76 6.11 -0.37
CA ALA A 39 -20.68 6.13 -1.34
C ALA A 39 -21.02 7.19 -2.41
N GLU A 40 -20.29 8.32 -2.43
CA GLU A 40 -20.43 9.30 -3.48
C GLU A 40 -19.84 8.73 -4.76
N ALA A 41 -20.69 8.47 -5.74
CA ALA A 41 -20.27 8.04 -7.07
C ALA A 41 -19.83 9.27 -7.87
N GLN A 42 -18.54 9.41 -8.12
CA GLN A 42 -18.00 10.38 -9.05
C GLN A 42 -17.91 9.75 -10.45
N THR A 43 -18.16 10.52 -11.50
CA THR A 43 -18.03 10.05 -12.88
C THR A 43 -16.99 10.84 -13.63
N ALA A 44 -15.98 10.15 -14.14
CA ALA A 44 -15.07 10.68 -15.16
C ALA A 44 -15.54 10.20 -16.55
N PRO A 45 -15.05 10.80 -17.65
CA PRO A 45 -15.35 10.29 -19.00
C PRO A 45 -14.93 8.81 -19.11
N PRO A 46 -15.79 7.94 -19.68
CA PRO A 46 -15.44 6.54 -19.91
C PRO A 46 -14.23 6.42 -20.83
N MET A 47 -13.36 5.46 -20.57
CA MET A 47 -12.22 5.19 -21.44
C MET A 47 -12.67 4.36 -22.64
N LYS A 48 -12.49 4.91 -23.84
CA LYS A 48 -12.88 4.25 -25.08
C LYS A 48 -12.18 2.87 -25.22
N ASN A 49 -12.99 1.83 -25.35
CA ASN A 49 -12.53 0.43 -25.50
C ASN A 49 -11.69 -0.09 -24.34
N ALA A 50 -11.77 0.49 -23.13
CA ALA A 50 -11.20 -0.07 -21.94
C ALA A 50 -12.24 -0.93 -21.19
N THR A 51 -11.79 -2.03 -20.62
CA THR A 51 -12.59 -2.94 -19.80
C THR A 51 -11.94 -3.14 -18.45
N GLY A 52 -12.70 -3.69 -17.50
CA GLY A 52 -12.19 -4.04 -16.18
C GLY A 52 -12.22 -2.88 -15.18
N PHE A 53 -11.57 -3.13 -14.06
CA PHE A 53 -11.60 -2.26 -12.89
C PHE A 53 -10.18 -1.95 -12.40
N VAL A 54 -10.00 -0.75 -11.89
CA VAL A 54 -8.81 -0.36 -11.14
C VAL A 54 -9.20 -0.14 -9.70
N TYR A 55 -8.42 -0.67 -8.76
CA TYR A 55 -8.59 -0.46 -7.33
C TYR A 55 -7.40 0.29 -6.78
N THR A 56 -7.64 1.23 -5.87
CA THR A 56 -6.59 1.98 -5.16
C THR A 56 -6.70 1.80 -3.65
N ALA A 57 -5.55 1.77 -2.99
CA ALA A 57 -5.41 1.89 -1.55
C ALA A 57 -5.28 3.38 -1.21
N ASP A 58 -6.33 3.99 -0.71
CA ASP A 58 -6.37 5.43 -0.40
C ASP A 58 -5.97 5.62 1.07
N GLU A 59 -4.68 5.54 1.32
CA GLU A 59 -4.07 5.49 2.66
C GLU A 59 -4.50 6.67 3.54
N GLY A 60 -4.38 7.88 3.00
CA GLY A 60 -4.74 9.10 3.72
C GLY A 60 -6.24 9.27 3.98
N GLY A 61 -7.09 8.50 3.29
CA GLY A 61 -8.54 8.51 3.41
C GLY A 61 -9.13 7.37 4.24
N ASN A 62 -8.34 6.33 4.55
CA ASN A 62 -8.82 5.05 5.09
C ASN A 62 -9.92 4.45 4.20
N THR A 63 -9.72 4.50 2.87
CA THR A 63 -10.70 4.04 1.88
C THR A 63 -10.07 3.18 0.80
N ILE A 64 -10.90 2.49 0.05
CA ILE A 64 -10.53 1.80 -1.18
C ILE A 64 -11.42 2.36 -2.29
N SER A 65 -10.81 2.86 -3.36
CA SER A 65 -11.56 3.28 -4.55
C SER A 65 -11.61 2.17 -5.58
N THR A 66 -12.73 2.07 -6.28
CA THR A 66 -12.95 1.19 -7.43
C THR A 66 -13.33 2.05 -8.63
N ILE A 67 -12.54 1.98 -9.69
CA ILE A 67 -12.78 2.67 -10.97
C ILE A 67 -13.28 1.65 -11.98
N ASN A 68 -14.47 1.83 -12.52
CA ASN A 68 -14.97 1.08 -13.67
C ASN A 68 -14.50 1.80 -14.95
N LEU A 69 -13.59 1.20 -15.70
CA LEU A 69 -12.99 1.86 -16.86
C LEU A 69 -13.97 2.04 -18.02
N ALA A 70 -14.93 1.13 -18.19
CA ALA A 70 -15.90 1.20 -19.27
C ALA A 70 -16.94 2.33 -19.07
N THR A 71 -17.29 2.64 -17.82
CA THR A 71 -18.29 3.68 -17.49
C THR A 71 -17.70 4.98 -16.98
N GLY A 72 -16.44 4.96 -16.51
CA GLY A 72 -15.81 6.08 -15.80
C GLY A 72 -16.30 6.27 -14.36
N GLN A 73 -17.15 5.38 -13.86
CA GLN A 73 -17.67 5.47 -12.49
C GLN A 73 -16.58 5.14 -11.48
N VAL A 74 -16.48 5.95 -10.44
CA VAL A 74 -15.61 5.73 -9.27
C VAL A 74 -16.50 5.53 -8.05
N VAL A 75 -16.27 4.43 -7.31
CA VAL A 75 -16.92 4.13 -6.04
C VAL A 75 -15.87 4.06 -4.96
N ILE A 76 -16.06 4.80 -3.87
CA ILE A 76 -15.14 4.86 -2.73
C ILE A 76 -15.82 4.17 -1.55
N VAL A 77 -15.16 3.17 -0.98
CA VAL A 77 -15.66 2.43 0.19
C VAL A 77 -14.73 2.61 1.38
N PRO A 78 -15.26 2.78 2.61
CA PRO A 78 -14.44 2.87 3.80
C PRO A 78 -13.72 1.54 4.08
N ALA A 79 -12.48 1.64 4.57
CA ALA A 79 -11.72 0.52 5.09
C ALA A 79 -11.52 0.67 6.60
N THR A 80 -11.47 -0.47 7.32
CA THR A 80 -11.20 -0.51 8.77
C THR A 80 -9.71 -0.41 9.11
N LEU A 81 -8.89 -0.09 8.10
CA LEU A 81 -7.46 0.18 8.20
C LEU A 81 -7.10 1.37 7.31
N SER A 82 -5.87 1.89 7.45
CA SER A 82 -5.23 2.81 6.51
C SER A 82 -4.53 1.98 5.44
N PRO A 83 -5.13 1.77 4.25
CA PRO A 83 -4.61 0.80 3.29
C PRO A 83 -3.37 1.35 2.59
N HIS A 84 -2.22 0.67 2.77
CA HIS A 84 -0.98 1.00 2.09
C HIS A 84 -0.90 0.36 0.71
N ASN A 85 -1.36 -0.89 0.58
CA ASN A 85 -1.34 -1.61 -0.69
C ASN A 85 -2.59 -2.46 -0.91
N VAL A 86 -2.97 -2.63 -2.17
CA VAL A 86 -4.05 -3.51 -2.63
C VAL A 86 -3.58 -4.44 -3.74
N LEU A 87 -4.13 -5.65 -3.77
CA LEU A 87 -3.87 -6.63 -4.82
C LEU A 87 -5.13 -7.44 -5.13
N VAL A 88 -5.47 -7.57 -6.41
CA VAL A 88 -6.50 -8.51 -6.89
C VAL A 88 -5.87 -9.88 -7.07
N SER A 89 -6.54 -10.93 -6.57
CA SER A 89 -6.15 -12.33 -6.78
C SER A 89 -6.17 -12.71 -8.26
N ALA A 90 -5.43 -13.74 -8.64
CA ALA A 90 -5.29 -14.14 -10.05
C ALA A 90 -6.63 -14.52 -10.72
N ASP A 91 -7.59 -15.07 -9.95
CA ASP A 91 -8.95 -15.38 -10.40
C ASP A 91 -9.87 -14.16 -10.47
N GLY A 92 -9.39 -12.99 -10.03
CA GLY A 92 -10.16 -11.75 -9.99
C GLY A 92 -11.28 -11.71 -8.94
N ALA A 93 -11.43 -12.75 -8.11
CA ALA A 93 -12.56 -12.86 -7.18
C ALA A 93 -12.35 -12.11 -5.86
N ARG A 94 -11.09 -11.97 -5.43
CA ARG A 94 -10.73 -11.33 -4.16
C ARG A 94 -9.86 -10.10 -4.37
N LEU A 95 -10.10 -9.07 -3.55
CA LEU A 95 -9.18 -7.96 -3.36
C LEU A 95 -8.60 -8.06 -1.95
N LEU A 96 -7.28 -8.05 -1.85
CA LEU A 96 -6.54 -8.03 -0.61
C LEU A 96 -6.06 -6.60 -0.36
N ALA A 97 -6.22 -6.10 0.86
CA ALA A 97 -5.73 -4.78 1.28
C ALA A 97 -4.93 -4.92 2.57
N VAL A 98 -3.74 -4.35 2.61
CA VAL A 98 -2.88 -4.35 3.80
C VAL A 98 -2.60 -2.93 4.26
N GLY A 99 -2.45 -2.73 5.54
CA GLY A 99 -2.12 -1.43 6.13
C GLY A 99 -2.19 -1.44 7.65
N ASP A 100 -1.86 -0.31 8.23
CA ASP A 100 -1.91 -0.06 9.67
C ASP A 100 -3.34 0.24 10.15
N ALA A 101 -3.50 0.40 11.45
CA ALA A 101 -4.74 0.91 12.03
C ALA A 101 -5.15 2.24 11.37
N PRO A 102 -6.46 2.56 11.32
CA PRO A 102 -6.94 3.75 10.64
C PRO A 102 -6.26 5.02 11.13
N MET A 103 -5.84 5.87 10.23
CA MET A 103 -5.28 7.17 10.57
C MET A 103 -6.36 8.09 11.10
N ALA A 104 -6.03 8.91 12.10
CA ALA A 104 -6.92 9.96 12.59
C ALA A 104 -7.23 10.96 11.45
N ALA A 105 -8.46 11.51 11.44
CA ALA A 105 -8.86 12.50 10.44
C ALA A 105 -7.89 13.70 10.48
N GLY A 106 -7.28 14.01 9.32
CA GLY A 106 -6.32 15.11 9.19
C GLY A 106 -4.85 14.74 9.39
N ALA A 107 -4.52 13.51 9.80
CA ALA A 107 -3.14 13.05 9.81
C ALA A 107 -2.58 12.95 8.38
N GLN A 108 -1.37 13.43 8.18
CA GLN A 108 -0.62 13.28 6.92
C GLN A 108 0.21 12.01 7.02
N GLY A 109 0.17 11.17 5.97
CA GLY A 109 0.74 9.83 5.94
C GLY A 109 2.26 9.75 6.08
N HIS A 110 2.75 8.55 6.32
CA HIS A 110 4.09 8.05 6.61
C HIS A 110 4.59 8.28 8.05
N GLY A 111 4.04 7.45 8.97
CA GLY A 111 4.76 6.88 10.10
C GLY A 111 5.63 7.78 10.96
N ALA A 112 5.08 8.81 11.62
CA ALA A 112 5.68 9.25 12.87
C ALA A 112 5.37 8.18 13.93
N PRO A 113 6.36 7.64 14.67
CA PRO A 113 6.10 6.71 15.76
C PRO A 113 5.33 7.44 16.86
N GLY A 114 4.01 7.27 16.90
CA GLY A 114 3.19 7.74 18.02
C GLY A 114 3.53 6.93 19.26
N LEU A 115 3.74 7.59 20.40
CA LEU A 115 3.96 7.00 21.74
C LEU A 115 2.66 6.40 22.33
N GLY A 116 1.86 5.70 21.53
CA GLY A 116 0.67 4.97 21.94
C GLY A 116 0.84 3.46 21.75
N MET A 117 0.02 2.63 22.41
CA MET A 117 -0.03 1.19 22.12
C MET A 117 -0.25 1.01 20.62
N LYS A 118 0.74 0.46 19.90
CA LYS A 118 0.66 0.21 18.46
C LYS A 118 -0.43 -0.83 18.23
N THR A 119 -1.50 -0.43 17.56
CA THR A 119 -2.48 -1.38 17.04
C THR A 119 -1.83 -2.13 15.88
N PRO A 120 -1.77 -3.47 15.92
CA PRO A 120 -1.15 -4.23 14.84
C PRO A 120 -1.87 -3.97 13.52
N GLY A 121 -1.10 -3.93 12.45
CA GLY A 121 -1.65 -3.83 11.10
C GLY A 121 -2.39 -5.11 10.69
N GLN A 122 -3.15 -5.02 9.61
CA GLN A 122 -4.09 -6.06 9.18
C GLN A 122 -3.99 -6.33 7.68
N LEU A 123 -4.44 -7.52 7.30
CA LEU A 123 -4.84 -7.87 5.94
C LEU A 123 -6.35 -8.01 5.90
N LEU A 124 -7.02 -7.22 5.08
CA LEU A 124 -8.44 -7.35 4.76
C LEU A 124 -8.61 -8.08 3.44
N VAL A 125 -9.58 -8.97 3.37
CA VAL A 125 -9.97 -9.68 2.14
C VAL A 125 -11.39 -9.26 1.77
N PHE A 126 -11.58 -8.74 0.57
CA PHE A 126 -12.89 -8.36 0.03
C PHE A 126 -13.28 -9.26 -1.13
N SER A 127 -14.57 -9.44 -1.34
CA SER A 127 -15.11 -9.95 -2.61
C SER A 127 -15.17 -8.79 -3.62
N THR A 128 -14.54 -8.95 -4.78
CA THR A 128 -14.60 -7.93 -5.84
C THR A 128 -15.99 -7.73 -6.42
N ALA A 129 -16.89 -8.71 -6.23
CA ALA A 129 -18.30 -8.62 -6.66
C ALA A 129 -19.18 -7.80 -5.70
N SER A 130 -18.73 -7.57 -4.45
CA SER A 130 -19.54 -6.92 -3.41
C SER A 130 -18.68 -6.05 -2.46
N MET A 131 -17.84 -5.18 -3.00
CA MET A 131 -16.94 -4.31 -2.23
C MET A 131 -17.65 -3.51 -1.13
N ALA A 132 -18.85 -3.01 -1.43
CA ALA A 132 -19.64 -2.21 -0.49
C ALA A 132 -20.14 -3.00 0.74
N SER A 133 -20.12 -4.33 0.69
CA SER A 133 -20.50 -5.19 1.83
C SER A 133 -19.39 -5.28 2.91
N GLY A 134 -18.24 -4.66 2.67
CA GLY A 134 -17.09 -4.73 3.56
C GLY A 134 -16.23 -5.99 3.35
N PRO A 135 -15.18 -6.17 4.19
CA PRO A 135 -14.29 -7.31 4.07
C PRO A 135 -14.96 -8.62 4.48
N THR A 136 -14.64 -9.69 3.77
CA THR A 136 -15.09 -11.07 4.07
C THR A 136 -14.18 -11.74 5.10
N ALA A 137 -12.95 -11.25 5.28
CA ALA A 137 -12.01 -11.68 6.32
C ALA A 137 -11.10 -10.51 6.73
N SER A 138 -10.67 -10.56 8.00
CA SER A 138 -9.66 -9.66 8.57
C SER A 138 -8.64 -10.50 9.34
N ILE A 139 -7.35 -10.34 9.01
CA ILE A 139 -6.25 -11.11 9.57
C ILE A 139 -5.29 -10.14 10.25
N ILE A 140 -5.08 -10.32 11.54
CA ILE A 140 -4.09 -9.54 12.29
C ILE A 140 -2.70 -10.01 11.87
N LEU A 141 -1.83 -9.06 11.52
CA LEU A 141 -0.49 -9.34 11.02
C LEU A 141 0.58 -9.00 12.07
N GLY A 142 1.00 -7.76 12.10
CA GLY A 142 2.09 -7.24 12.91
C GLY A 142 2.33 -5.77 12.63
N ASP A 143 3.56 -5.32 12.91
CA ASP A 143 3.92 -3.91 12.82
C ASP A 143 4.20 -3.49 11.37
N HIS A 144 3.45 -2.51 10.89
CA HIS A 144 3.65 -1.80 9.64
C HIS A 144 3.64 -2.71 8.39
N PRO A 145 2.49 -3.38 8.07
CA PRO A 145 2.37 -4.15 6.83
C PRO A 145 2.31 -3.21 5.64
N ALA A 146 3.26 -3.37 4.69
CA ALA A 146 3.39 -2.46 3.57
C ALA A 146 2.79 -3.03 2.27
N HIS A 147 3.25 -4.16 1.80
CA HIS A 147 2.81 -4.74 0.52
C HIS A 147 2.37 -6.20 0.65
N VAL A 148 1.47 -6.60 -0.25
CA VAL A 148 0.96 -7.98 -0.34
C VAL A 148 1.12 -8.52 -1.76
N VAL A 149 1.51 -9.79 -1.87
CA VAL A 149 1.42 -10.59 -3.10
C VAL A 149 0.79 -11.94 -2.80
N VAL A 150 0.13 -12.54 -3.80
CA VAL A 150 -0.61 -13.80 -3.66
C VAL A 150 -0.07 -14.79 -4.68
N GLU A 151 0.12 -16.03 -4.29
CA GLU A 151 0.45 -17.12 -5.23
C GLU A 151 -0.63 -17.27 -6.30
N SER A 152 -0.24 -17.71 -7.49
CA SER A 152 -1.16 -17.86 -8.62
C SER A 152 -2.32 -18.83 -8.34
N ASN A 153 -2.10 -19.83 -7.47
CA ASN A 153 -3.14 -20.76 -7.02
C ASN A 153 -4.07 -20.17 -5.95
N GLY A 154 -3.78 -18.96 -5.46
CA GLY A 154 -4.58 -18.26 -4.45
C GLY A 154 -4.51 -18.86 -3.03
N GLY A 155 -3.59 -19.79 -2.77
CA GLY A 155 -3.50 -20.49 -1.49
C GLY A 155 -2.79 -19.68 -0.41
N ARG A 156 -1.67 -19.02 -0.76
CA ARG A 156 -0.88 -18.24 0.20
C ARG A 156 -0.69 -16.81 -0.26
N ALA A 157 -0.64 -15.91 0.73
CA ALA A 157 -0.19 -14.53 0.55
C ALA A 157 1.13 -14.30 1.27
N PHE A 158 1.96 -13.41 0.74
CA PHE A 158 3.19 -12.91 1.36
C PHE A 158 3.01 -11.42 1.61
N VAL A 159 3.27 -10.98 2.86
CA VAL A 159 3.12 -9.59 3.28
C VAL A 159 4.41 -9.13 3.95
N THR A 160 4.95 -8.00 3.50
CA THR A 160 6.06 -7.36 4.20
C THR A 160 5.57 -6.69 5.49
N LEU A 161 6.24 -6.98 6.61
CA LEU A 161 6.06 -6.30 7.89
C LEU A 161 7.30 -5.46 8.16
N SER A 162 7.24 -4.19 7.73
CA SER A 162 8.41 -3.31 7.71
C SER A 162 8.97 -3.05 9.11
N GLY A 163 8.08 -2.92 10.12
CA GLY A 163 8.47 -2.69 11.50
C GLY A 163 9.08 -3.92 12.20
N GLU A 164 8.92 -5.11 11.62
CA GLU A 164 9.45 -6.37 12.19
C GLU A 164 10.62 -6.95 11.39
N ASN A 165 10.96 -6.38 10.23
CA ASN A 165 12.01 -6.88 9.33
C ASN A 165 11.75 -8.32 8.84
N VAL A 166 10.49 -8.65 8.55
CA VAL A 166 10.07 -9.98 8.09
C VAL A 166 9.09 -9.90 6.94
N VAL A 167 8.93 -11.03 6.24
CA VAL A 167 7.78 -11.32 5.39
C VAL A 167 6.89 -12.33 6.11
N ALA A 168 5.64 -11.98 6.35
CA ALA A 168 4.62 -12.89 6.85
C ALA A 168 4.04 -13.72 5.70
N VAL A 169 3.88 -15.02 5.91
CA VAL A 169 3.20 -15.94 5.00
C VAL A 169 1.83 -16.26 5.59
N ILE A 170 0.79 -16.02 4.84
CA ILE A 170 -0.60 -16.20 5.25
C ILE A 170 -1.23 -17.34 4.46
N ASP A 171 -1.84 -18.31 5.15
CA ASP A 171 -2.75 -19.28 4.57
C ASP A 171 -4.12 -18.60 4.39
N LEU A 172 -4.51 -18.36 3.13
CA LEU A 172 -5.75 -17.65 2.80
C LEU A 172 -7.02 -18.50 2.94
N ALA A 173 -6.89 -19.83 3.08
CA ALA A 173 -8.03 -20.70 3.35
C ALA A 173 -8.34 -20.74 4.86
N ARG A 174 -7.31 -20.62 5.70
CA ARG A 174 -7.43 -20.60 7.17
C ARG A 174 -7.52 -19.19 7.74
N ASN A 175 -7.13 -18.18 6.96
CA ASN A 175 -6.98 -16.79 7.39
C ASN A 175 -5.97 -16.64 8.56
N GLU A 176 -4.85 -17.33 8.47
CA GLU A 176 -3.84 -17.40 9.52
C GLU A 176 -2.44 -17.08 9.02
N VAL A 177 -1.62 -16.43 9.84
CA VAL A 177 -0.18 -16.30 9.61
C VAL A 177 0.49 -17.63 9.97
N VAL A 178 1.03 -18.31 8.97
CA VAL A 178 1.66 -19.63 9.14
C VAL A 178 3.18 -19.57 9.28
N ARG A 179 3.80 -18.47 8.85
CA ARG A 179 5.26 -18.30 8.92
C ARG A 179 5.61 -16.82 8.93
N LYS A 180 6.69 -16.44 9.63
CA LYS A 180 7.41 -15.17 9.47
C LYS A 180 8.84 -15.49 9.03
N ILE A 181 9.27 -14.89 7.91
CA ILE A 181 10.58 -15.12 7.29
C ILE A 181 11.43 -13.87 7.49
N PRO A 182 12.56 -13.94 8.20
CA PRO A 182 13.48 -12.81 8.35
C PRO A 182 13.99 -12.32 6.99
N THR A 183 14.15 -10.99 6.84
CA THR A 183 14.67 -10.31 5.65
C THR A 183 15.77 -9.30 6.02
N GLY A 184 16.05 -8.33 5.18
CA GLY A 184 16.78 -7.13 5.56
C GLY A 184 15.91 -6.13 6.32
N ARG A 185 16.50 -4.98 6.69
CA ARG A 185 15.80 -3.94 7.46
C ARG A 185 14.81 -3.16 6.60
N PHE A 186 13.63 -2.94 7.16
CA PHE A 186 12.51 -2.24 6.56
C PHE A 186 12.11 -2.84 5.20
N PRO A 187 11.66 -4.13 5.13
CA PRO A 187 11.15 -4.73 3.91
C PRO A 187 9.87 -4.01 3.48
N HIS A 188 9.80 -3.59 2.21
CA HIS A 188 8.69 -2.79 1.71
C HIS A 188 8.01 -3.45 0.50
N GLY A 189 8.42 -3.12 -0.71
CA GLY A 189 7.85 -3.70 -1.91
C GLY A 189 8.31 -5.13 -2.17
N LEU A 190 7.39 -5.98 -2.60
CA LEU A 190 7.70 -7.37 -2.95
C LEU A 190 6.94 -7.81 -4.20
N ARG A 191 7.49 -8.81 -4.91
CA ARG A 191 6.83 -9.51 -6.04
C ARG A 191 7.21 -10.97 -6.05
N ILE A 192 6.27 -11.82 -6.46
CA ILE A 192 6.51 -13.23 -6.78
C ILE A 192 7.08 -13.30 -8.20
N SER A 193 8.09 -14.13 -8.42
CA SER A 193 8.64 -14.41 -9.76
C SER A 193 7.56 -15.02 -10.67
N PRO A 194 7.62 -14.81 -12.00
CA PRO A 194 6.62 -15.35 -12.92
C PRO A 194 6.43 -16.87 -12.85
N ASP A 195 7.48 -17.61 -12.48
CA ASP A 195 7.42 -19.06 -12.27
C ASP A 195 6.89 -19.49 -10.88
N GLY A 196 6.59 -18.52 -10.03
CA GLY A 196 6.04 -18.72 -8.68
C GLY A 196 7.04 -19.24 -7.64
N ARG A 197 8.34 -19.41 -7.98
CA ARG A 197 9.31 -20.07 -7.10
C ARG A 197 10.02 -19.16 -6.11
N SER A 198 10.01 -17.85 -6.36
CA SER A 198 10.73 -16.90 -5.52
C SER A 198 9.90 -15.65 -5.25
N VAL A 199 10.06 -15.08 -4.05
CA VAL A 199 9.60 -13.74 -3.71
C VAL A 199 10.83 -12.85 -3.56
N TYR A 200 10.89 -11.75 -4.33
CA TYR A 200 11.90 -10.71 -4.18
C TYR A 200 11.34 -9.58 -3.34
N VAL A 201 12.12 -9.09 -2.39
CA VAL A 201 11.70 -8.11 -1.38
C VAL A 201 12.71 -6.98 -1.30
N ALA A 202 12.29 -5.75 -1.51
CA ALA A 202 13.13 -4.57 -1.34
C ALA A 202 13.26 -4.21 0.15
N ASN A 203 14.49 -4.15 0.68
CA ASN A 203 14.81 -3.78 2.05
C ASN A 203 15.37 -2.36 2.07
N VAL A 204 14.52 -1.39 2.41
CA VAL A 204 14.79 0.05 2.22
C VAL A 204 16.03 0.50 2.97
N GLU A 205 16.17 0.11 4.26
CA GLU A 205 17.26 0.55 5.12
C GLU A 205 18.55 -0.26 4.97
N ASP A 206 18.44 -1.47 4.41
CA ASP A 206 19.63 -2.30 4.14
C ASP A 206 20.27 -2.02 2.77
N GLY A 207 19.57 -1.31 1.88
CA GLY A 207 20.04 -1.14 0.51
C GLY A 207 20.15 -2.44 -0.27
N SER A 208 19.28 -3.41 0.04
CA SER A 208 19.35 -4.78 -0.50
C SER A 208 17.99 -5.29 -0.99
N VAL A 209 18.03 -6.41 -1.73
CA VAL A 209 16.86 -7.20 -2.10
C VAL A 209 17.03 -8.59 -1.53
N SER A 210 16.09 -9.04 -0.70
CA SER A 210 15.99 -10.43 -0.22
C SER A 210 15.31 -11.29 -1.27
N VAL A 211 15.79 -12.52 -1.45
CA VAL A 211 15.19 -13.56 -2.31
C VAL A 211 14.72 -14.69 -1.41
N ILE A 212 13.41 -14.90 -1.37
CA ILE A 212 12.76 -15.95 -0.58
C ILE A 212 12.33 -17.08 -1.52
N ASP A 213 12.67 -18.33 -1.19
CA ASP A 213 12.15 -19.51 -1.86
C ASP A 213 10.73 -19.83 -1.33
N THR A 214 9.75 -19.94 -2.25
CA THR A 214 8.34 -20.16 -1.88
C THR A 214 8.02 -21.56 -1.40
N THR A 215 8.89 -22.53 -1.66
CA THR A 215 8.72 -23.93 -1.22
C THR A 215 9.27 -24.12 0.18
N THR A 216 10.51 -23.66 0.42
CA THR A 216 11.18 -23.82 1.72
C THR A 216 10.79 -22.73 2.72
N LEU A 217 10.17 -21.64 2.26
CA LEU A 217 9.80 -20.45 3.06
C LEU A 217 11.00 -19.90 3.84
N SER A 218 12.11 -19.71 3.13
CA SER A 218 13.37 -19.20 3.70
C SER A 218 14.05 -18.22 2.74
N GLU A 219 14.82 -17.26 3.28
CA GLU A 219 15.69 -16.40 2.48
C GLU A 219 16.86 -17.24 1.93
N VAL A 220 17.02 -17.25 0.60
CA VAL A 220 18.07 -18.00 -0.10
C VAL A 220 19.16 -17.10 -0.69
N ALA A 221 18.92 -15.81 -0.75
CA ALA A 221 19.92 -14.80 -1.15
C ALA A 221 19.55 -13.41 -0.66
N LYS A 222 20.56 -12.56 -0.48
CA LYS A 222 20.43 -11.12 -0.25
C LYS A 222 21.36 -10.39 -1.19
N ILE A 223 20.80 -9.49 -2.01
CA ILE A 223 21.50 -8.82 -3.12
C ILE A 223 21.64 -7.34 -2.77
N PRO A 224 22.87 -6.81 -2.55
CA PRO A 224 23.09 -5.38 -2.40
C PRO A 224 22.75 -4.64 -3.71
N VAL A 225 21.88 -3.63 -3.68
CA VAL A 225 21.40 -2.94 -4.89
C VAL A 225 21.66 -1.45 -4.91
N GLY A 226 21.80 -0.79 -3.76
CA GLY A 226 21.96 0.66 -3.62
C GLY A 226 21.06 1.23 -2.54
N LYS A 227 21.00 2.57 -2.42
CA LYS A 227 20.31 3.24 -1.32
C LYS A 227 18.79 3.36 -1.55
N GLY A 228 18.02 3.03 -0.52
CA GLY A 228 16.58 3.20 -0.51
C GLY A 228 15.84 2.38 -1.58
N PRO A 229 16.08 1.05 -1.73
CA PRO A 229 15.26 0.23 -2.60
C PRO A 229 13.83 0.17 -2.05
N VAL A 230 12.83 0.53 -2.88
CA VAL A 230 11.43 0.61 -2.41
C VAL A 230 10.57 -0.48 -3.01
N GLN A 231 10.68 -0.73 -4.31
CA GLN A 231 9.85 -1.72 -5.00
C GLN A 231 10.66 -2.52 -6.01
N VAL A 232 10.21 -3.75 -6.26
CA VAL A 232 10.76 -4.67 -7.26
C VAL A 232 9.71 -4.96 -8.34
N GLY A 233 10.14 -5.16 -9.59
CA GLY A 233 9.29 -5.52 -10.73
C GLY A 233 10.01 -6.49 -11.66
N PHE A 234 9.40 -7.65 -11.92
CA PHE A 234 9.93 -8.64 -12.87
C PHE A 234 9.62 -8.28 -14.31
N THR A 235 10.53 -8.62 -15.21
CA THR A 235 10.16 -8.83 -16.63
C THR A 235 9.27 -10.08 -16.74
N PRO A 236 8.35 -10.14 -17.73
CA PRO A 236 7.41 -11.27 -17.85
C PRO A 236 8.08 -12.64 -18.03
N ASP A 237 9.27 -12.68 -18.63
CA ASP A 237 10.09 -13.89 -18.76
C ASP A 237 10.83 -14.29 -17.48
N GLY A 238 10.73 -13.46 -16.42
CA GLY A 238 11.41 -13.67 -15.17
C GLY A 238 12.94 -13.48 -15.20
N ALA A 239 13.52 -13.09 -16.32
CA ALA A 239 14.98 -13.01 -16.47
C ALA A 239 15.60 -11.84 -15.71
N LYS A 240 14.85 -10.74 -15.52
CA LYS A 240 15.34 -9.52 -14.86
C LYS A 240 14.36 -9.02 -13.81
N VAL A 241 14.93 -8.41 -12.77
CA VAL A 241 14.19 -7.61 -11.77
C VAL A 241 14.68 -6.19 -11.83
N TYR A 242 13.75 -5.26 -11.94
CA TYR A 242 13.98 -3.82 -11.80
C TYR A 242 13.64 -3.40 -10.39
N VAL A 243 14.50 -2.57 -9.78
CA VAL A 243 14.38 -2.12 -8.38
C VAL A 243 14.49 -0.62 -8.34
N SER A 244 13.47 0.08 -7.87
CA SER A 244 13.55 1.52 -7.64
C SER A 244 14.49 1.82 -6.48
N LEU A 245 15.44 2.72 -6.69
CA LEU A 245 16.39 3.23 -5.69
C LEU A 245 16.01 4.69 -5.40
N ARG A 246 15.09 4.88 -4.46
CA ARG A 246 14.49 6.18 -4.11
C ARG A 246 15.55 7.24 -3.83
N ASP A 247 16.54 6.89 -3.02
CA ASP A 247 17.52 7.85 -2.51
C ASP A 247 18.69 8.10 -3.48
N GLU A 248 18.67 7.43 -4.65
CA GLU A 248 19.67 7.62 -5.72
C GLU A 248 19.08 8.17 -7.02
N ASN A 249 17.73 8.31 -7.12
CA ASN A 249 17.03 8.66 -8.35
C ASN A 249 17.36 7.68 -9.50
N LYS A 250 17.44 6.40 -9.19
CA LYS A 250 17.83 5.34 -10.13
C LYS A 250 16.87 4.15 -10.06
N VAL A 251 16.98 3.32 -11.08
CA VAL A 251 16.43 1.96 -11.10
C VAL A 251 17.58 0.99 -11.31
N ALA A 252 17.80 0.07 -10.36
CA ALA A 252 18.74 -1.03 -10.53
C ALA A 252 18.10 -2.17 -11.34
N VAL A 253 18.93 -2.90 -12.09
CA VAL A 253 18.53 -4.07 -12.86
C VAL A 253 19.30 -5.28 -12.35
N ILE A 254 18.60 -6.30 -11.88
CA ILE A 254 19.18 -7.56 -11.38
C ILE A 254 18.93 -8.66 -12.43
N ASP A 255 19.95 -9.45 -12.72
CA ASP A 255 19.82 -10.74 -13.40
C ASP A 255 19.35 -11.79 -12.38
N THR A 256 18.21 -12.43 -12.64
CA THR A 256 17.61 -13.35 -11.66
C THR A 256 18.36 -14.68 -11.53
N LYS A 257 19.05 -15.11 -12.57
CA LYS A 257 19.83 -16.36 -12.57
C LYS A 257 21.13 -16.20 -11.79
N THR A 258 21.88 -15.13 -12.05
CA THR A 258 23.19 -14.87 -11.40
C THR A 258 23.05 -14.07 -10.10
N LYS A 259 21.91 -13.42 -9.87
CA LYS A 259 21.66 -12.51 -8.74
C LYS A 259 22.63 -11.33 -8.68
N VAL A 260 23.11 -10.88 -9.84
CA VAL A 260 24.05 -9.76 -9.99
C VAL A 260 23.32 -8.52 -10.49
N VAL A 261 23.68 -7.35 -9.96
CA VAL A 261 23.20 -6.05 -10.49
C VAL A 261 23.92 -5.76 -11.80
N LEU A 262 23.18 -5.75 -12.91
CA LEU A 262 23.69 -5.51 -14.26
C LEU A 262 23.87 -4.03 -14.58
N ALA A 263 22.99 -3.17 -14.07
CA ALA A 263 22.96 -1.76 -14.37
C ALA A 263 22.24 -0.96 -13.28
N ARG A 264 22.49 0.36 -13.25
CA ARG A 264 21.70 1.37 -12.55
C ARG A 264 21.36 2.48 -13.55
N ILE A 265 20.08 2.73 -13.74
CA ILE A 265 19.53 3.61 -14.78
C ILE A 265 19.03 4.89 -14.09
N ASP A 266 19.48 6.06 -14.55
CA ASP A 266 18.99 7.34 -14.04
C ASP A 266 17.53 7.54 -14.48
N VAL A 267 16.68 7.96 -13.52
CA VAL A 267 15.25 8.25 -13.71
C VAL A 267 14.89 9.58 -13.03
N GLY A 268 13.60 9.86 -12.90
CA GLY A 268 13.16 11.06 -12.15
C GLY A 268 13.40 10.95 -10.65
N ARG A 269 12.99 12.01 -9.91
CA ARG A 269 13.27 12.15 -8.47
C ARG A 269 12.45 11.19 -7.62
N ASN A 270 13.09 10.56 -6.64
CA ASN A 270 12.50 9.66 -5.66
C ASN A 270 11.59 8.60 -6.32
N PRO A 271 12.13 7.71 -7.16
CA PRO A 271 11.35 6.64 -7.79
C PRO A 271 10.84 5.67 -6.73
N ILE A 272 9.53 5.38 -6.77
CA ILE A 272 8.86 4.50 -5.81
C ILE A 272 8.49 3.18 -6.47
N GLN A 273 7.46 3.13 -7.30
CA GLN A 273 7.03 1.88 -7.91
C GLN A 273 7.63 1.66 -9.30
N VAL A 274 7.88 0.39 -9.61
CA VAL A 274 8.34 -0.07 -10.91
C VAL A 274 7.44 -1.20 -11.40
N HIS A 275 7.09 -1.19 -12.69
CA HIS A 275 6.26 -2.23 -13.29
C HIS A 275 6.64 -2.44 -14.76
N ALA A 276 6.89 -3.70 -15.15
CA ALA A 276 7.17 -4.05 -16.55
C ALA A 276 5.87 -4.20 -17.34
N THR A 277 5.90 -3.81 -18.62
CA THR A 277 4.81 -4.09 -19.56
C THR A 277 4.69 -5.59 -19.84
N ARG A 278 3.49 -6.04 -20.19
CA ARG A 278 3.19 -7.45 -20.48
C ARG A 278 4.03 -8.05 -21.62
N ASP A 279 4.45 -7.22 -22.55
CA ASP A 279 5.34 -7.62 -23.66
C ASP A 279 6.83 -7.58 -23.29
N GLY A 280 7.14 -7.17 -22.05
CA GLY A 280 8.50 -7.07 -21.53
C GLY A 280 9.38 -5.99 -22.15
N ARG A 281 8.84 -5.15 -23.05
CA ARG A 281 9.65 -4.15 -23.78
C ARG A 281 9.96 -2.91 -22.98
N PHE A 282 9.11 -2.57 -22.02
CA PHE A 282 9.27 -1.36 -21.23
C PHE A 282 9.06 -1.62 -19.73
N VAL A 283 9.71 -0.79 -18.93
CA VAL A 283 9.45 -0.68 -17.48
C VAL A 283 9.07 0.77 -17.21
N TYR A 284 7.95 0.93 -16.54
CA TYR A 284 7.48 2.22 -16.03
C TYR A 284 7.91 2.37 -14.59
N THR A 285 8.41 3.56 -14.23
CA THR A 285 8.72 3.88 -12.84
C THR A 285 8.11 5.23 -12.46
N ALA A 286 7.35 5.24 -11.36
CA ALA A 286 6.73 6.44 -10.83
C ALA A 286 7.74 7.23 -9.99
N ASN A 287 7.94 8.50 -10.34
CA ASN A 287 8.85 9.41 -9.66
C ASN A 287 8.01 10.30 -8.74
N GLN A 288 7.96 9.98 -7.44
CA GLN A 288 7.08 10.66 -6.48
C GLN A 288 7.56 12.05 -6.12
N GLY A 289 8.86 12.31 -6.12
CA GLY A 289 9.44 13.47 -5.50
C GLY A 289 9.43 13.37 -3.98
N THR A 290 9.48 14.51 -3.31
CA THR A 290 9.35 14.60 -1.86
C THR A 290 8.00 15.23 -1.50
N GLU A 291 7.62 15.21 -0.23
CA GLU A 291 6.41 15.87 0.26
C GLU A 291 6.45 17.38 0.01
N ALA A 292 7.61 18.02 0.24
CA ALA A 292 7.82 19.45 0.01
C ALA A 292 7.88 19.82 -1.48
N GLU A 293 8.37 18.91 -2.31
CA GLU A 293 8.50 19.07 -3.76
C GLU A 293 8.01 17.82 -4.49
N PRO A 294 6.68 17.60 -4.58
CA PRO A 294 6.14 16.44 -5.27
C PRO A 294 6.56 16.44 -6.75
N SER A 295 6.94 15.27 -7.26
CA SER A 295 7.11 15.08 -8.70
C SER A 295 5.82 14.51 -9.30
N ASP A 296 5.59 14.77 -10.57
CA ASP A 296 4.39 14.38 -11.31
C ASP A 296 4.75 13.55 -12.54
N THR A 297 5.89 12.87 -12.51
CA THR A 297 6.41 12.19 -13.71
C THR A 297 6.52 10.68 -13.55
N VAL A 298 6.43 10.01 -14.69
CA VAL A 298 6.72 8.57 -14.86
C VAL A 298 7.81 8.41 -15.91
N SER A 299 8.91 7.75 -15.56
CA SER A 299 9.97 7.40 -16.51
C SER A 299 9.65 6.07 -17.19
N VAL A 300 9.89 5.98 -18.50
CA VAL A 300 9.71 4.77 -19.31
C VAL A 300 11.08 4.26 -19.76
N ILE A 301 11.47 3.10 -19.27
CA ILE A 301 12.75 2.46 -19.55
C ILE A 301 12.54 1.41 -20.63
N ALA A 302 13.29 1.45 -21.74
CA ALA A 302 13.33 0.39 -22.74
C ALA A 302 14.22 -0.75 -22.25
N THR A 303 13.68 -1.96 -22.08
CA THR A 303 14.39 -3.12 -21.49
C THR A 303 15.54 -3.62 -22.35
N ALA A 304 15.43 -3.45 -23.68
CA ALA A 304 16.45 -3.85 -24.64
C ALA A 304 17.74 -2.99 -24.56
N THR A 305 17.61 -1.70 -24.21
CA THR A 305 18.75 -0.76 -24.20
C THR A 305 19.14 -0.30 -22.81
N GLY A 306 18.25 -0.50 -21.80
CA GLY A 306 18.44 0.03 -20.45
C GLY A 306 18.41 1.57 -20.40
N LYS A 307 17.74 2.23 -21.34
CA LYS A 307 17.66 3.70 -21.40
C LYS A 307 16.24 4.19 -21.16
N VAL A 308 16.11 5.35 -20.50
CA VAL A 308 14.84 6.08 -20.46
C VAL A 308 14.53 6.62 -21.84
N VAL A 309 13.38 6.25 -22.39
CA VAL A 309 12.94 6.62 -23.74
C VAL A 309 11.76 7.59 -23.74
N ALA A 310 11.15 7.82 -22.58
CA ALA A 310 10.12 8.84 -22.38
C ALA A 310 10.01 9.20 -20.89
N THR A 311 9.58 10.42 -20.63
CA THR A 311 9.10 10.91 -19.35
C THR A 311 7.69 11.43 -19.56
N ILE A 312 6.72 10.87 -18.82
CA ILE A 312 5.29 11.16 -18.97
C ILE A 312 4.84 11.97 -17.76
N GLN A 313 4.20 13.10 -17.99
CA GLN A 313 3.61 13.91 -16.92
C GLN A 313 2.26 13.32 -16.52
N THR A 314 2.03 13.16 -15.20
CA THR A 314 0.81 12.63 -14.59
C THR A 314 0.22 13.65 -13.61
N GLY A 315 -0.16 13.26 -12.40
CA GLY A 315 -0.52 14.16 -11.31
C GLY A 315 0.56 14.21 -10.24
N ALA A 316 0.45 15.19 -9.35
CA ALA A 316 1.43 15.39 -8.28
C ALA A 316 1.55 14.17 -7.35
N GLY A 317 2.80 13.75 -7.08
CA GLY A 317 3.12 12.60 -6.25
C GLY A 317 2.89 11.27 -6.96
N ALA A 318 3.38 11.07 -8.21
CA ALA A 318 3.28 9.80 -8.92
C ALA A 318 3.84 8.64 -8.08
N HIS A 319 3.02 7.62 -7.77
CA HIS A 319 3.39 6.60 -6.77
C HIS A 319 3.18 5.17 -7.25
N GLY A 320 1.95 4.64 -7.21
CA GLY A 320 1.60 3.27 -7.56
C GLY A 320 1.50 3.06 -9.07
N ILE A 321 1.88 1.88 -9.58
CA ILE A 321 1.76 1.53 -11.00
C ILE A 321 1.11 0.16 -11.15
N ALA A 322 0.11 0.08 -12.05
CA ALA A 322 -0.49 -1.15 -12.54
C ALA A 322 -0.64 -1.11 -14.06
N THR A 323 -0.67 -2.27 -14.71
CA THR A 323 -0.90 -2.39 -16.17
C THR A 323 -2.15 -3.20 -16.45
N SER A 324 -2.89 -2.82 -17.50
CA SER A 324 -4.00 -3.64 -17.99
C SER A 324 -3.49 -4.98 -18.53
N THR A 325 -4.32 -6.03 -18.48
CA THR A 325 -3.92 -7.37 -18.96
C THR A 325 -3.68 -7.44 -20.46
N ASP A 326 -4.32 -6.56 -21.25
CA ASP A 326 -4.09 -6.41 -22.69
C ASP A 326 -2.85 -5.58 -23.04
N GLY A 327 -2.19 -5.01 -22.03
CA GLY A 327 -0.99 -4.17 -22.18
C GLY A 327 -1.22 -2.79 -22.81
N ARG A 328 -2.49 -2.38 -22.98
CA ARG A 328 -2.84 -1.09 -23.61
C ARG A 328 -2.69 0.10 -22.68
N PHE A 329 -2.94 -0.10 -21.40
CA PHE A 329 -2.96 0.98 -20.42
C PHE A 329 -2.01 0.73 -19.26
N VAL A 330 -1.43 1.83 -18.77
CA VAL A 330 -0.69 1.90 -17.52
C VAL A 330 -1.41 2.88 -16.61
N PHE A 331 -1.75 2.45 -15.40
CA PHE A 331 -2.43 3.25 -14.40
C PHE A 331 -1.45 3.68 -13.33
N VAL A 332 -1.50 4.95 -12.95
CA VAL A 332 -0.58 5.56 -11.98
C VAL A 332 -1.39 6.30 -10.93
N THR A 333 -1.18 5.96 -9.65
CA THR A 333 -1.72 6.78 -8.56
C THR A 333 -0.89 8.05 -8.38
N ASN A 334 -1.55 9.16 -8.09
CA ASN A 334 -0.95 10.45 -7.80
C ASN A 334 -1.31 10.79 -6.35
N ILE A 335 -0.44 10.44 -5.42
CA ILE A 335 -0.75 10.39 -3.97
C ILE A 335 -1.09 11.77 -3.41
N VAL A 336 -0.46 12.83 -3.91
CA VAL A 336 -0.70 14.22 -3.50
C VAL A 336 -1.94 14.80 -4.20
N ALA A 337 -2.13 14.47 -5.49
CA ALA A 337 -3.26 14.97 -6.27
C ALA A 337 -4.58 14.27 -5.96
N GLY A 338 -4.58 13.11 -5.29
CA GLY A 338 -5.79 12.31 -5.02
C GLY A 338 -6.43 11.74 -6.30
N THR A 339 -5.60 11.35 -7.28
CA THR A 339 -6.08 10.92 -8.59
C THR A 339 -5.38 9.67 -9.09
N VAL A 340 -5.95 9.04 -10.13
CA VAL A 340 -5.32 8.01 -10.95
C VAL A 340 -5.23 8.51 -12.39
N SER A 341 -4.02 8.53 -12.94
CA SER A 341 -3.78 8.79 -14.37
C SER A 341 -3.77 7.49 -15.15
N ALA A 342 -4.52 7.41 -16.24
CA ALA A 342 -4.47 6.31 -17.20
C ALA A 342 -3.64 6.74 -18.43
N ILE A 343 -2.55 6.02 -18.68
CA ILE A 343 -1.61 6.26 -19.76
C ILE A 343 -1.89 5.24 -20.87
N ASP A 344 -2.07 5.69 -22.11
CA ASP A 344 -2.01 4.80 -23.27
C ASP A 344 -0.54 4.39 -23.49
N ALA A 345 -0.27 3.08 -23.42
CA ALA A 345 1.09 2.55 -23.46
C ALA A 345 1.75 2.72 -24.83
N LYS A 346 0.96 2.81 -25.92
CA LYS A 346 1.46 2.98 -27.29
C LYS A 346 1.87 4.43 -27.56
N THR A 347 1.00 5.38 -27.22
CA THR A 347 1.25 6.82 -27.44
C THR A 347 2.07 7.45 -26.32
N ARG A 348 2.10 6.81 -25.13
CA ARG A 348 2.75 7.31 -23.90
C ARG A 348 2.19 8.66 -23.46
N THR A 349 0.88 8.80 -23.56
CA THR A 349 0.15 10.01 -23.14
C THR A 349 -0.92 9.65 -22.12
N VAL A 350 -1.21 10.56 -21.21
CA VAL A 350 -2.36 10.42 -20.29
C VAL A 350 -3.64 10.63 -21.09
N VAL A 351 -4.54 9.64 -21.05
CA VAL A 351 -5.80 9.64 -21.81
C VAL A 351 -7.03 9.80 -20.91
N ALA A 352 -6.87 9.59 -19.60
CA ALA A 352 -7.91 9.86 -18.60
C ALA A 352 -7.28 10.10 -17.23
N THR A 353 -7.99 10.85 -16.38
CA THR A 353 -7.65 11.07 -14.97
C THR A 353 -8.92 10.88 -14.14
N PHE A 354 -8.84 10.07 -13.09
CA PHE A 354 -9.95 9.75 -12.21
C PHE A 354 -9.65 10.32 -10.81
N THR A 355 -10.59 11.05 -10.21
CA THR A 355 -10.51 11.43 -8.80
C THR A 355 -10.87 10.22 -7.95
N VAL A 356 -10.05 9.94 -6.95
CA VAL A 356 -10.18 8.80 -6.01
C VAL A 356 -10.11 9.28 -4.57
N GLY A 357 -10.07 8.38 -3.61
CA GLY A 357 -9.89 8.74 -2.21
C GLY A 357 -8.56 9.44 -1.96
N ARG A 358 -8.42 10.04 -0.77
CA ARG A 358 -7.25 10.84 -0.39
C ARG A 358 -6.02 9.97 -0.20
N GLY A 359 -4.88 10.39 -0.77
CA GLY A 359 -3.61 9.72 -0.64
C GLY A 359 -3.57 8.32 -1.27
N PRO A 360 -3.96 8.17 -2.55
CA PRO A 360 -3.93 6.86 -3.22
C PRO A 360 -2.49 6.38 -3.35
N ASN A 361 -2.16 5.31 -2.62
CA ASN A 361 -0.84 4.70 -2.53
C ASN A 361 -0.73 3.50 -3.47
N GLY A 362 -1.19 2.32 -3.03
CA GLY A 362 -1.19 1.11 -3.83
C GLY A 362 -2.27 1.09 -4.91
N ILE A 363 -2.03 0.32 -5.98
CA ILE A 363 -2.95 0.19 -7.12
C ILE A 363 -2.88 -1.21 -7.71
N THR A 364 -4.03 -1.72 -8.18
CA THR A 364 -4.13 -3.00 -8.90
C THR A 364 -5.21 -2.94 -9.96
N TYR A 365 -5.09 -3.78 -10.99
CA TYR A 365 -6.04 -3.87 -12.10
C TYR A 365 -6.70 -5.25 -12.10
N LYS A 366 -8.01 -5.29 -12.40
CA LYS A 366 -8.81 -6.47 -12.64
C LYS A 366 -9.41 -6.38 -14.05
N PRO A 367 -9.24 -7.39 -14.94
CA PRO A 367 -9.82 -7.44 -16.27
C PRO A 367 -11.35 -7.57 -16.25
#